data_b0a838eea4aad1b1570f9cd38967ce59
#
_entry.id   b0a838eea4aad1b1570f9cd38967ce59
#
_cell.length_a   1.000
_cell.length_b   1.000
_cell.length_c   1.000
_cell.angle_alpha   90.00
_cell.angle_beta   90.00
_cell.angle_gamma   90.00
#
_symmetry.space_group_name_H-M   'P 1'
#
loop_
_entity.id
_entity.type
_entity.pdbx_description
1 polymer ?
#
loop_
_entity_poly.entity_id
_entity_poly.type
_entity_poly.pdbx_seq_one_letter_code
_entity_poly.pdbx_strand_id
1 'polypeptide(L)'
;FYAVQSITVKGNTTETVKLYRPFAQLNIGTDDLSAAKAAGFEAETVTVTVPTYKSLNLLTGEVEAGDPRAVTFAANALPAGETFPKTGYDYLSMNYLLMSTDKQLVDVEFTVKAKDGATRTLPVNAVPVQRNYRTNIYGSLLTNSVNINVEIVPDFEGEDYNMDDAARIAATLSAGQSVKLDRDLDPGKTMAIELKDGASVELDLNGHTIANTGDLWNDTDVVNDWSLISVRGNGTLTIKGG
;
A
#
# COMPACT_ATOMS: atom_id res chain seq x y z
N PHE A 1 -10.55 -7.87 11.65
CA PHE A 1 -9.59 -8.98 11.44
C PHE A 1 -10.34 -10.30 11.52
N TYR A 2 -9.88 -11.31 10.78
CA TYR A 2 -10.44 -12.66 10.81
C TYR A 2 -9.31 -13.69 10.74
N ALA A 3 -9.59 -14.90 11.21
CA ALA A 3 -8.74 -16.07 11.02
C ALA A 3 -9.62 -17.29 10.89
N VAL A 4 -9.15 -18.28 10.12
CA VAL A 4 -9.74 -19.62 10.04
C VAL A 4 -8.62 -20.61 10.26
N GLN A 5 -8.73 -21.41 11.33
CA GLN A 5 -7.74 -22.41 11.70
C GLN A 5 -8.42 -23.63 12.30
N SER A 6 -8.11 -24.82 11.79
CA SER A 6 -8.53 -26.07 12.41
C SER A 6 -7.53 -26.45 13.50
N ILE A 7 -8.01 -26.64 14.72
CA ILE A 7 -7.18 -27.02 15.87
C ILE A 7 -7.59 -28.42 16.31
N THR A 8 -6.62 -29.33 16.44
CA THR A 8 -6.82 -30.64 17.04
C THR A 8 -6.31 -30.62 18.47
N VAL A 9 -7.22 -30.65 19.43
CA VAL A 9 -6.87 -30.63 20.84
C VAL A 9 -6.41 -32.03 21.31
N LYS A 10 -5.14 -32.12 21.69
CA LYS A 10 -4.52 -33.36 22.26
C LYS A 10 -3.84 -33.05 23.60
N GLY A 11 -4.62 -32.57 24.58
CA GLY A 11 -4.10 -32.10 25.86
C GLY A 11 -3.84 -30.60 25.87
N ASN A 12 -2.86 -30.14 26.67
CA ASN A 12 -2.50 -28.72 26.70
C ASN A 12 -1.71 -28.35 25.44
N THR A 13 -2.26 -27.51 24.61
CA THR A 13 -1.62 -27.03 23.37
C THR A 13 -1.58 -25.50 23.37
N THR A 14 -0.50 -24.94 22.85
CA THR A 14 -0.39 -23.51 22.52
C THR A 14 -0.41 -23.37 21.01
N GLU A 15 -1.33 -22.57 20.51
CA GLU A 15 -1.49 -22.36 19.07
C GLU A 15 -1.32 -20.87 18.73
N THR A 16 -0.63 -20.60 17.63
CA THR A 16 -0.50 -19.24 17.10
C THR A 16 -1.56 -19.04 16.03
N VAL A 17 -2.44 -18.06 16.23
CA VAL A 17 -3.49 -17.70 15.25
C VAL A 17 -3.07 -16.45 14.49
N LYS A 18 -2.93 -16.57 13.17
CA LYS A 18 -2.68 -15.44 12.29
C LYS A 18 -3.99 -14.74 11.94
N LEU A 19 -4.08 -13.46 12.30
CA LEU A 19 -5.23 -12.63 11.95
C LEU A 19 -5.00 -11.94 10.60
N TYR A 20 -6.03 -11.94 9.78
CA TYR A 20 -6.01 -11.28 8.46
C TYR A 20 -6.87 -10.02 8.47
N ARG A 21 -6.39 -9.00 7.80
CA ARG A 21 -7.12 -7.75 7.57
C ARG A 21 -7.93 -7.89 6.26
N PRO A 22 -9.27 -7.69 6.29
CA PRO A 22 -10.10 -7.85 5.09
C PRO A 22 -10.13 -6.61 4.20
N PHE A 23 -9.54 -5.51 4.62
CA PHE A 23 -9.68 -4.20 3.97
C PHE A 23 -8.43 -3.74 3.25
N ALA A 24 -8.63 -2.94 2.20
CA ALA A 24 -7.70 -1.93 1.72
C ALA A 24 -7.97 -0.60 2.45
N GLN A 25 -6.99 0.28 2.52
CA GLN A 25 -7.17 1.66 2.99
C GLN A 25 -6.96 2.61 1.82
N LEU A 26 -7.91 3.53 1.62
CA LEU A 26 -7.84 4.61 0.65
C LEU A 26 -7.72 5.93 1.39
N ASN A 27 -6.62 6.62 1.20
CA ASN A 27 -6.33 7.93 1.77
C ASN A 27 -6.36 8.99 0.69
N ILE A 28 -6.91 10.14 1.00
CA ILE A 28 -6.86 11.33 0.15
C ILE A 28 -6.23 12.45 0.96
N GLY A 29 -5.15 13.05 0.43
CA GLY A 29 -4.39 14.09 1.10
C GLY A 29 -4.11 15.28 0.20
N THR A 30 -3.94 16.45 0.79
CA THR A 30 -3.64 17.69 0.05
C THR A 30 -2.55 18.51 0.73
N ASP A 31 -1.74 19.20 -0.05
CA ASP A 31 -0.71 20.13 0.45
C ASP A 31 -1.20 21.60 0.45
N ASP A 32 -2.37 21.85 -0.09
CA ASP A 32 -2.90 23.20 -0.31
C ASP A 32 -4.08 23.61 0.58
N LEU A 33 -4.32 22.86 1.70
CA LEU A 33 -5.42 23.11 2.61
C LEU A 33 -5.43 24.57 3.15
N SER A 34 -4.25 25.05 3.56
CA SER A 34 -4.08 26.42 4.07
C SER A 34 -4.26 27.47 2.98
N ALA A 35 -3.76 27.23 1.76
CA ALA A 35 -3.89 28.11 0.64
C ALA A 35 -5.36 28.20 0.17
N ALA A 36 -6.06 27.07 0.11
CA ALA A 36 -7.48 27.02 -0.21
C ALA A 36 -8.32 27.82 0.80
N LYS A 37 -8.03 27.66 2.10
CA LYS A 37 -8.69 28.45 3.16
C LYS A 37 -8.43 29.94 2.99
N ALA A 38 -7.21 30.34 2.71
CA ALA A 38 -6.88 31.76 2.47
C ALA A 38 -7.60 32.33 1.24
N ALA A 39 -7.88 31.48 0.24
CA ALA A 39 -8.66 31.81 -0.95
C ALA A 39 -10.20 31.75 -0.73
N GLY A 40 -10.66 31.49 0.49
CA GLY A 40 -12.08 31.45 0.87
C GLY A 40 -12.72 30.05 0.80
N PHE A 41 -11.97 29.02 0.46
CA PHE A 41 -12.46 27.63 0.45
C PHE A 41 -11.99 26.88 1.70
N GLU A 42 -12.71 27.03 2.81
CA GLU A 42 -12.42 26.31 4.05
C GLU A 42 -13.09 24.93 4.03
N ALA A 43 -12.31 23.88 3.66
CA ALA A 43 -12.79 22.51 3.58
C ALA A 43 -13.34 22.02 4.94
N GLU A 44 -14.51 21.38 4.93
CA GLU A 44 -15.22 20.90 6.12
C GLU A 44 -15.48 19.39 6.07
N THR A 45 -16.04 18.92 4.97
CA THR A 45 -16.38 17.50 4.79
C THR A 45 -15.98 16.97 3.44
N VAL A 46 -15.76 15.64 3.38
CA VAL A 46 -15.45 14.94 2.15
C VAL A 46 -16.37 13.74 1.98
N THR A 47 -16.92 13.61 0.78
CA THR A 47 -17.67 12.45 0.32
C THR A 47 -16.80 11.71 -0.70
N VAL A 48 -16.72 10.39 -0.60
CA VAL A 48 -15.92 9.56 -1.52
C VAL A 48 -16.81 8.50 -2.15
N THR A 49 -16.80 8.40 -3.46
CA THR A 49 -17.46 7.33 -4.22
C THR A 49 -16.38 6.47 -4.86
N VAL A 50 -16.41 5.17 -4.56
CA VAL A 50 -15.40 4.22 -5.03
C VAL A 50 -15.99 2.82 -5.11
N PRO A 51 -15.61 1.97 -6.09
CA PRO A 51 -15.98 0.56 -6.13
C PRO A 51 -15.38 -0.21 -4.95
N THR A 52 -16.22 -0.98 -4.25
CA THR A 52 -15.85 -1.89 -3.17
C THR A 52 -16.78 -3.09 -3.14
N TYR A 53 -16.35 -4.20 -2.58
CA TYR A 53 -17.22 -5.35 -2.33
C TYR A 53 -18.08 -5.11 -1.08
N LYS A 54 -19.21 -5.80 -1.00
CA LYS A 54 -20.18 -5.63 0.11
C LYS A 54 -20.12 -6.77 1.12
N SER A 55 -19.57 -7.92 0.73
CA SER A 55 -19.49 -9.09 1.60
C SER A 55 -18.16 -9.83 1.49
N LEU A 56 -17.79 -10.47 2.59
CA LEU A 56 -16.63 -11.35 2.74
C LEU A 56 -17.08 -12.65 3.38
N ASN A 57 -16.74 -13.77 2.78
CA ASN A 57 -16.89 -15.07 3.42
C ASN A 57 -15.76 -15.27 4.43
N LEU A 58 -16.07 -15.24 5.71
CA LEU A 58 -15.06 -15.37 6.77
C LEU A 58 -14.42 -16.75 6.84
N LEU A 59 -15.04 -17.79 6.29
CA LEU A 59 -14.47 -19.15 6.27
C LEU A 59 -13.46 -19.33 5.15
N THR A 60 -13.67 -18.70 3.99
CA THR A 60 -12.78 -18.82 2.84
C THR A 60 -11.84 -17.62 2.70
N GLY A 61 -12.19 -16.49 3.31
CA GLY A 61 -11.50 -15.23 3.10
C GLY A 61 -11.77 -14.59 1.76
N GLU A 62 -12.74 -15.10 0.98
CA GLU A 62 -13.05 -14.59 -0.34
C GLU A 62 -14.16 -13.52 -0.28
N VAL A 63 -14.03 -12.50 -1.11
CA VAL A 63 -15.09 -11.53 -1.35
C VAL A 63 -16.18 -12.16 -2.22
N GLU A 64 -17.36 -11.52 -2.28
CA GLU A 64 -18.43 -11.94 -3.18
C GLU A 64 -17.96 -12.02 -4.64
N ALA A 65 -18.60 -12.91 -5.41
CA ALA A 65 -18.26 -13.07 -6.83
C ALA A 65 -18.67 -11.84 -7.67
N GLY A 66 -17.93 -11.61 -8.74
CA GLY A 66 -18.15 -10.50 -9.68
C GLY A 66 -17.25 -9.29 -9.35
N ASP A 67 -17.55 -8.16 -10.00
CA ASP A 67 -16.80 -6.93 -9.84
C ASP A 67 -17.27 -6.12 -8.63
N PRO A 68 -16.37 -5.32 -8.01
CA PRO A 68 -16.75 -4.40 -6.95
C PRO A 68 -17.72 -3.35 -7.50
N ARG A 69 -18.61 -2.87 -6.64
CA ARG A 69 -19.66 -1.92 -7.01
C ARG A 69 -19.41 -0.57 -6.36
N ALA A 70 -19.73 0.50 -7.07
CA ALA A 70 -19.63 1.84 -6.54
C ALA A 70 -20.43 2.00 -5.24
N VAL A 71 -19.76 2.49 -4.22
CA VAL A 71 -20.32 2.83 -2.93
C VAL A 71 -19.93 4.27 -2.62
N THR A 72 -20.91 5.07 -2.22
CA THR A 72 -20.66 6.42 -1.74
C THR A 72 -20.55 6.38 -0.21
N PHE A 73 -19.36 6.67 0.29
CA PHE A 73 -19.15 6.89 1.71
C PHE A 73 -19.75 8.23 2.12
N ALA A 74 -20.50 8.23 3.20
CA ALA A 74 -21.13 9.46 3.69
C ALA A 74 -20.11 10.56 3.94
N ALA A 75 -20.54 11.81 3.81
CA ALA A 75 -19.70 12.95 4.10
C ALA A 75 -19.18 12.90 5.54
N ASN A 76 -17.87 12.88 5.69
CA ASN A 76 -17.18 12.89 6.97
C ASN A 76 -16.34 14.15 7.11
N ALA A 77 -16.18 14.62 8.35
CA ALA A 77 -15.20 15.65 8.65
C ALA A 77 -13.79 15.19 8.30
N LEU A 78 -12.90 16.13 8.02
CA LEU A 78 -11.49 15.83 7.76
C LEU A 78 -10.90 15.12 8.99
N PRO A 79 -10.11 14.04 8.79
CA PRO A 79 -9.46 13.33 9.88
C PRO A 79 -8.59 14.28 10.71
N ALA A 80 -8.90 14.44 11.98
CA ALA A 80 -8.18 15.31 12.90
C ALA A 80 -7.23 14.51 13.78
N GLY A 81 -6.00 15.01 13.96
CA GLY A 81 -4.99 14.37 14.81
C GLY A 81 -4.22 13.21 14.14
N GLU A 82 -4.57 12.89 12.91
CA GLU A 82 -3.87 11.88 12.11
C GLU A 82 -2.83 12.52 11.20
N THR A 83 -1.70 11.85 11.02
CA THR A 83 -0.63 12.29 10.10
C THR A 83 -0.78 11.56 8.77
N PHE A 84 -0.86 12.32 7.67
CA PHE A 84 -0.88 11.71 6.34
C PHE A 84 0.43 10.97 6.07
N PRO A 85 0.42 9.79 5.40
CA PRO A 85 1.62 8.98 5.18
C PRO A 85 2.74 9.65 4.40
N LYS A 86 2.41 10.74 3.69
CA LYS A 86 3.37 11.56 2.94
C LYS A 86 3.59 12.88 3.67
N THR A 87 4.83 13.21 3.96
CA THR A 87 5.20 14.46 4.63
C THR A 87 4.76 15.69 3.81
N GLY A 88 4.18 16.67 4.47
CA GLY A 88 3.73 17.91 3.84
C GLY A 88 2.31 17.89 3.30
N TYR A 89 1.59 16.79 3.53
CA TYR A 89 0.18 16.66 3.15
C TYR A 89 -0.71 16.52 4.37
N ASP A 90 -1.90 17.10 4.29
CA ASP A 90 -2.96 16.98 5.28
C ASP A 90 -4.03 16.00 4.77
N TYR A 91 -4.65 15.25 5.66
CA TYR A 91 -5.78 14.38 5.31
C TYR A 91 -7.00 15.18 4.86
N LEU A 92 -7.57 14.77 3.72
CA LEU A 92 -8.94 15.08 3.34
C LEU A 92 -9.89 13.94 3.69
N SER A 93 -9.49 12.69 3.47
CA SER A 93 -10.32 11.54 3.75
C SER A 93 -9.49 10.28 4.01
N MET A 94 -10.04 9.37 4.83
CA MET A 94 -9.55 8.02 5.07
C MET A 94 -10.73 7.06 5.00
N ASN A 95 -10.67 6.08 4.09
CA ASN A 95 -11.74 5.10 3.91
C ASN A 95 -11.17 3.68 3.89
N TYR A 96 -11.95 2.73 4.40
CA TYR A 96 -11.63 1.32 4.35
C TYR A 96 -12.53 0.62 3.35
N LEU A 97 -11.91 -0.07 2.38
CA LEU A 97 -12.57 -0.73 1.26
C LEU A 97 -12.46 -2.24 1.43
N LEU A 98 -13.57 -2.95 1.30
CA LEU A 98 -13.53 -4.40 1.21
C LEU A 98 -13.08 -4.80 -0.20
N MET A 99 -11.87 -5.36 -0.32
CA MET A 99 -11.24 -5.65 -1.60
C MET A 99 -10.76 -7.11 -1.68
N SER A 100 -10.54 -7.58 -2.91
CA SER A 100 -9.91 -8.87 -3.15
C SER A 100 -8.41 -8.85 -2.81
N THR A 101 -7.80 -10.02 -2.77
CA THR A 101 -6.34 -10.16 -2.62
C THR A 101 -5.56 -9.69 -3.85
N ASP A 102 -6.23 -9.69 -5.02
CA ASP A 102 -5.62 -9.21 -6.26
C ASP A 102 -5.75 -7.70 -6.39
N LYS A 103 -4.72 -7.08 -6.96
CA LYS A 103 -4.74 -5.65 -7.26
C LYS A 103 -5.79 -5.35 -8.33
N GLN A 104 -6.66 -4.41 -8.04
CA GLN A 104 -7.69 -3.91 -8.94
C GLN A 104 -7.48 -2.43 -9.23
N LEU A 105 -7.84 -2.00 -10.43
CA LEU A 105 -7.87 -0.59 -10.80
C LEU A 105 -9.32 -0.12 -10.73
N VAL A 106 -9.59 0.89 -9.92
CA VAL A 106 -10.92 1.45 -9.71
C VAL A 106 -10.94 2.95 -9.98
N ASP A 107 -12.08 3.47 -10.38
CA ASP A 107 -12.28 4.91 -10.51
C ASP A 107 -12.80 5.45 -9.18
N VAL A 108 -12.15 6.49 -8.69
CA VAL A 108 -12.48 7.16 -7.44
C VAL A 108 -12.99 8.56 -7.77
N GLU A 109 -14.12 8.94 -7.20
CA GLU A 109 -14.59 10.32 -7.22
C GLU A 109 -14.69 10.81 -5.77
N PHE A 110 -14.17 11.98 -5.50
CA PHE A 110 -14.36 12.61 -4.19
C PHE A 110 -14.81 14.06 -4.32
N THR A 111 -15.70 14.43 -3.43
CA THR A 111 -16.26 15.80 -3.35
C THR A 111 -15.92 16.40 -2.00
N VAL A 112 -15.14 17.48 -2.03
CA VAL A 112 -14.84 18.28 -0.85
C VAL A 112 -15.87 19.40 -0.76
N LYS A 113 -16.52 19.54 0.39
CA LYS A 113 -17.46 20.60 0.70
C LYS A 113 -16.84 21.55 1.70
N ALA A 114 -16.87 22.85 1.39
CA ALA A 114 -16.44 23.91 2.27
C ALA A 114 -17.58 24.35 3.22
N LYS A 115 -17.22 25.05 4.29
CA LYS A 115 -18.16 25.57 5.29
C LYS A 115 -19.24 26.51 4.75
N ASP A 116 -18.95 27.23 3.69
CA ASP A 116 -19.90 28.10 3.00
C ASP A 116 -20.85 27.35 2.05
N GLY A 117 -20.64 26.02 1.93
CA GLY A 117 -21.42 25.14 1.05
C GLY A 117 -20.84 24.98 -0.34
N ALA A 118 -19.77 25.69 -0.71
CA ALA A 118 -19.06 25.47 -1.96
C ALA A 118 -18.50 24.04 -2.05
N THR A 119 -18.47 23.47 -3.24
CA THR A 119 -18.01 22.09 -3.45
C THR A 119 -16.97 22.03 -4.56
N ARG A 120 -16.04 21.06 -4.43
CA ARG A 120 -15.09 20.67 -5.46
C ARG A 120 -15.14 19.17 -5.63
N THR A 121 -15.42 18.70 -6.84
CA THR A 121 -15.46 17.28 -7.18
C THR A 121 -14.30 16.95 -8.10
N LEU A 122 -13.54 15.92 -7.74
CA LEU A 122 -12.38 15.46 -8.50
C LEU A 122 -12.53 13.95 -8.78
N PRO A 123 -12.55 13.56 -10.06
CA PRO A 123 -12.41 12.16 -10.47
C PRO A 123 -10.93 11.80 -10.57
N VAL A 124 -10.59 10.60 -10.10
CA VAL A 124 -9.26 9.98 -10.25
C VAL A 124 -9.45 8.58 -10.80
N ASN A 125 -9.04 8.36 -12.03
CA ASN A 125 -9.26 7.09 -12.73
C ASN A 125 -8.11 6.12 -12.50
N ALA A 126 -8.40 4.82 -12.63
CA ALA A 126 -7.44 3.72 -12.57
C ALA A 126 -6.61 3.71 -11.28
N VAL A 127 -7.23 4.01 -10.16
CA VAL A 127 -6.60 3.98 -8.84
C VAL A 127 -6.36 2.53 -8.42
N PRO A 128 -5.11 2.12 -8.13
CA PRO A 128 -4.81 0.77 -7.69
C PRO A 128 -5.26 0.57 -6.26
N VAL A 129 -6.06 -0.46 -6.02
CA VAL A 129 -6.50 -0.88 -4.69
C VAL A 129 -6.33 -2.39 -4.53
N GLN A 130 -5.97 -2.82 -3.31
CA GLN A 130 -5.74 -4.22 -3.00
C GLN A 130 -5.95 -4.46 -1.52
N ARG A 131 -6.52 -5.60 -1.15
CA ARG A 131 -6.66 -5.99 0.27
C ARG A 131 -5.30 -5.95 0.97
N ASN A 132 -5.28 -5.43 2.19
CA ASN A 132 -4.10 -5.27 3.03
C ASN A 132 -3.07 -4.25 2.51
N TYR A 133 -3.47 -3.42 1.54
CA TYR A 133 -2.64 -2.33 1.01
C TYR A 133 -3.26 -0.98 1.35
N ARG A 134 -2.40 0.03 1.41
CA ARG A 134 -2.78 1.43 1.53
C ARG A 134 -2.58 2.11 0.18
N THR A 135 -3.63 2.75 -0.32
CA THR A 135 -3.55 3.61 -1.50
C THR A 135 -3.65 5.05 -1.06
N ASN A 136 -2.69 5.86 -1.46
CA ASN A 136 -2.65 7.28 -1.18
C ASN A 136 -2.87 8.06 -2.48
N ILE A 137 -3.89 8.90 -2.52
CA ILE A 137 -4.12 9.93 -3.53
C ILE A 137 -3.73 11.25 -2.89
N TYR A 138 -2.80 11.97 -3.50
CA TYR A 138 -2.32 13.23 -2.91
C TYR A 138 -1.88 14.24 -3.97
N GLY A 139 -1.93 15.50 -3.63
CA GLY A 139 -1.57 16.61 -4.53
C GLY A 139 -2.13 17.93 -4.05
N SER A 140 -2.05 18.97 -4.89
CA SER A 140 -2.74 20.24 -4.67
C SER A 140 -4.18 20.10 -5.17
N LEU A 141 -5.06 19.58 -4.33
CA LEU A 141 -6.38 19.11 -4.73
C LEU A 141 -7.46 20.20 -4.60
N LEU A 142 -7.21 21.24 -3.81
CA LEU A 142 -8.20 22.27 -3.49
C LEU A 142 -8.02 23.57 -4.28
N THR A 143 -6.82 23.89 -4.74
CA THR A 143 -6.53 25.09 -5.52
C THR A 143 -6.20 24.76 -6.98
N ASN A 144 -5.51 23.65 -7.23
CA ASN A 144 -5.12 23.21 -8.56
C ASN A 144 -5.16 21.69 -8.65
N SER A 145 -6.08 21.13 -9.42
CA SER A 145 -6.26 19.68 -9.59
C SER A 145 -5.31 19.02 -10.62
N VAL A 146 -4.34 19.76 -11.14
CA VAL A 146 -3.48 19.26 -12.25
C VAL A 146 -2.40 18.29 -11.77
N ASN A 147 -2.02 18.31 -10.49
CA ASN A 147 -0.93 17.52 -9.94
C ASN A 147 -1.44 16.45 -8.97
N ILE A 148 -2.23 15.51 -9.46
CA ILE A 148 -2.70 14.36 -8.66
C ILE A 148 -1.68 13.24 -8.76
N ASN A 149 -1.19 12.77 -7.61
CA ASN A 149 -0.34 11.60 -7.48
C ASN A 149 -1.14 10.46 -6.88
N VAL A 150 -0.89 9.23 -7.34
CA VAL A 150 -1.49 8.02 -6.79
C VAL A 150 -0.38 7.04 -6.47
N GLU A 151 -0.35 6.58 -5.24
CA GLU A 151 0.63 5.64 -4.73
C GLU A 151 -0.09 4.48 -4.05
N ILE A 152 0.32 3.25 -4.32
CA ILE A 152 -0.11 2.09 -3.56
C ILE A 152 1.06 1.55 -2.76
N VAL A 153 0.87 1.45 -1.45
CA VAL A 153 1.87 1.00 -0.51
C VAL A 153 1.42 -0.33 0.08
N PRO A 154 2.24 -1.38 0.04
CA PRO A 154 1.88 -2.70 0.55
C PRO A 154 1.69 -2.77 2.06
N ASP A 155 1.75 -1.62 2.74
CA ASP A 155 1.74 -1.52 4.19
C ASP A 155 0.60 -0.67 4.71
N PHE A 156 -0.06 -1.14 5.76
CA PHE A 156 -1.10 -0.38 6.45
C PHE A 156 -0.55 0.56 7.54
N GLU A 157 0.58 0.26 8.08
CA GLU A 157 1.40 1.07 9.01
C GLU A 157 2.72 0.32 9.16
N GLY A 158 3.87 0.98 8.97
CA GLY A 158 5.19 0.37 8.94
C GLY A 158 5.37 -0.73 9.98
N GLU A 159 5.75 -1.90 9.55
CA GLU A 159 5.78 -3.19 10.23
C GLU A 159 4.48 -3.99 10.12
N ASP A 160 3.98 -4.25 8.93
CA ASP A 160 3.13 -5.41 8.74
C ASP A 160 4.02 -6.64 8.60
N TYR A 161 4.14 -7.33 9.70
CA TYR A 161 4.84 -8.59 9.85
C TYR A 161 4.30 -9.61 8.86
N ASN A 162 4.93 -9.82 7.74
CA ASN A 162 4.90 -11.00 6.91
C ASN A 162 4.83 -10.82 5.39
N MET A 163 5.19 -9.68 4.85
CA MET A 163 6.05 -9.73 3.69
C MET A 163 7.42 -9.33 4.23
N ASP A 164 8.32 -10.28 4.30
CA ASP A 164 9.74 -10.06 4.44
C ASP A 164 10.07 -8.86 3.55
N ASP A 165 10.56 -7.77 4.14
CA ASP A 165 10.88 -6.53 3.41
C ASP A 165 11.76 -6.84 2.20
N ALA A 166 12.62 -7.84 2.34
CA ALA A 166 13.46 -8.34 1.28
C ALA A 166 12.66 -8.95 0.14
N ALA A 167 11.65 -9.77 0.43
CA ALA A 167 10.78 -10.34 -0.60
C ALA A 167 9.96 -9.27 -1.32
N ARG A 168 9.48 -8.26 -0.60
CA ARG A 168 8.76 -7.12 -1.18
C ARG A 168 9.66 -6.29 -2.09
N ILE A 169 10.87 -5.97 -1.63
CA ILE A 169 11.87 -5.24 -2.40
C ILE A 169 12.25 -6.03 -3.65
N ALA A 170 12.51 -7.33 -3.52
CA ALA A 170 12.83 -8.20 -4.64
C ALA A 170 11.68 -8.27 -5.66
N ALA A 171 10.42 -8.37 -5.20
CA ALA A 171 9.25 -8.36 -6.06
C ALA A 171 9.06 -7.02 -6.78
N THR A 172 9.29 -5.89 -6.09
CA THR A 172 9.20 -4.54 -6.67
C THR A 172 10.25 -4.34 -7.77
N LEU A 173 11.51 -4.73 -7.51
CA LEU A 173 12.58 -4.69 -8.49
C LEU A 173 12.29 -5.62 -9.68
N SER A 174 11.79 -6.84 -9.44
CA SER A 174 11.40 -7.78 -10.48
C SER A 174 10.24 -7.27 -11.35
N ALA A 175 9.38 -6.44 -10.79
CA ALA A 175 8.33 -5.74 -11.52
C ALA A 175 8.84 -4.56 -12.39
N GLY A 176 10.16 -4.28 -12.39
CA GLY A 176 10.77 -3.20 -13.16
C GLY A 176 10.70 -1.83 -12.46
N GLN A 177 10.47 -1.80 -11.16
CA GLN A 177 10.41 -0.56 -10.38
C GLN A 177 11.65 -0.42 -9.49
N SER A 178 12.22 0.79 -9.45
CA SER A 178 13.35 1.12 -8.58
C SER A 178 12.90 1.28 -7.14
N VAL A 179 13.81 0.97 -6.20
CA VAL A 179 13.55 1.03 -4.76
C VAL A 179 14.61 1.89 -4.08
N LYS A 180 14.18 2.67 -3.10
CA LYS A 180 15.04 3.39 -2.17
C LYS A 180 14.78 2.88 -0.76
N LEU A 181 15.83 2.50 -0.03
CA LEU A 181 15.70 2.04 1.35
C LEU A 181 15.43 3.20 2.31
N ASP A 182 14.66 2.91 3.35
CA ASP A 182 14.36 3.80 4.46
C ASP A 182 14.90 3.28 5.79
N ARG A 183 15.45 2.05 5.79
CA ARG A 183 16.05 1.38 6.96
C ARG A 183 17.05 0.31 6.52
N ASP A 184 17.84 -0.17 7.48
CA ASP A 184 18.68 -1.35 7.30
C ASP A 184 17.81 -2.60 7.07
N LEU A 185 18.32 -3.52 6.25
CA LEU A 185 17.61 -4.71 5.85
C LEU A 185 18.41 -5.96 6.22
N ASP A 186 17.76 -6.87 6.96
CA ASP A 186 18.23 -8.25 7.17
C ASP A 186 17.29 -9.21 6.42
N PRO A 187 17.67 -9.69 5.23
CA PRO A 187 16.79 -10.55 4.45
C PRO A 187 16.52 -11.92 5.07
N GLY A 188 17.40 -12.43 5.91
CA GLY A 188 17.29 -13.79 6.44
C GLY A 188 17.40 -14.92 5.41
N LYS A 189 17.40 -14.56 4.13
CA LYS A 189 17.51 -15.46 2.96
C LYS A 189 17.98 -14.69 1.74
N THR A 190 18.32 -15.38 0.67
CA THR A 190 18.69 -14.75 -0.61
C THR A 190 17.54 -13.93 -1.19
N MET A 191 17.79 -12.68 -1.52
CA MET A 191 16.86 -11.83 -2.27
C MET A 191 16.92 -12.20 -3.75
N ALA A 192 15.97 -12.98 -4.24
CA ALA A 192 15.88 -13.38 -5.65
C ALA A 192 15.14 -12.32 -6.47
N ILE A 193 15.81 -11.72 -7.46
CA ILE A 193 15.28 -10.69 -8.34
C ILE A 193 15.32 -11.22 -9.77
N GLU A 194 14.17 -11.25 -10.44
CA GLU A 194 14.07 -11.67 -11.84
C GLU A 194 13.73 -10.47 -12.72
N LEU A 195 14.68 -10.02 -13.52
CA LEU A 195 14.53 -8.86 -14.39
C LEU A 195 14.20 -9.28 -15.82
N LYS A 196 13.13 -8.70 -16.36
CA LYS A 196 12.75 -8.88 -17.77
C LYS A 196 13.81 -8.27 -18.69
N ASP A 197 13.84 -8.74 -19.94
CA ASP A 197 14.73 -8.23 -20.98
C ASP A 197 14.58 -6.71 -21.12
N GLY A 198 15.71 -6.02 -21.07
CA GLY A 198 15.77 -4.56 -21.20
C GLY A 198 15.30 -3.77 -19.98
N ALA A 199 14.85 -4.43 -18.90
CA ALA A 199 14.54 -3.74 -17.66
C ALA A 199 15.82 -3.14 -17.04
N SER A 200 15.72 -1.90 -16.57
CA SER A 200 16.79 -1.23 -15.82
C SER A 200 16.20 -0.67 -14.55
N VAL A 201 16.64 -1.19 -13.41
CA VAL A 201 16.12 -0.80 -12.09
C VAL A 201 17.27 -0.42 -11.16
N GLU A 202 16.95 0.36 -10.15
CA GLU A 202 17.90 0.87 -9.19
C GLU A 202 17.47 0.49 -7.77
N LEU A 203 18.42 -0.01 -6.98
CA LEU A 203 18.31 -0.18 -5.54
C LEU A 203 19.21 0.87 -4.88
N ASP A 204 18.60 1.94 -4.39
CA ASP A 204 19.27 2.99 -3.65
C ASP A 204 19.29 2.63 -2.16
N LEU A 205 20.46 2.32 -1.64
CA LEU A 205 20.62 1.98 -0.22
C LEU A 205 20.44 3.21 0.69
N ASN A 206 20.57 4.43 0.15
CA ASN A 206 20.30 5.68 0.88
C ASN A 206 21.05 5.78 2.23
N GLY A 207 22.26 5.24 2.31
CA GLY A 207 23.06 5.19 3.54
C GLY A 207 22.71 4.02 4.47
N HIS A 208 21.76 3.15 4.10
CA HIS A 208 21.41 1.95 4.85
C HIS A 208 22.19 0.73 4.38
N THR A 209 22.15 -0.33 5.17
CA THR A 209 22.89 -1.57 4.94
C THR A 209 21.93 -2.70 4.65
N ILE A 210 22.31 -3.57 3.70
CA ILE A 210 21.71 -4.90 3.55
C ILE A 210 22.73 -5.91 4.06
N ALA A 211 22.43 -6.57 5.17
CA ALA A 211 23.28 -7.56 5.78
C ALA A 211 22.45 -8.74 6.26
N ASN A 212 22.92 -9.95 6.05
CA ASN A 212 22.28 -11.13 6.57
C ASN A 212 22.97 -11.61 7.84
N THR A 213 22.22 -11.71 8.93
CA THR A 213 22.71 -12.23 10.22
C THR A 213 22.56 -13.73 10.32
N GLY A 214 21.76 -14.34 9.46
CA GLY A 214 21.56 -15.78 9.38
C GLY A 214 22.60 -16.48 8.52
N ASP A 215 22.67 -17.82 8.64
CA ASP A 215 23.49 -18.67 7.77
C ASP A 215 22.71 -19.02 6.49
N LEU A 216 23.04 -18.35 5.39
CA LEU A 216 22.42 -18.63 4.07
C LEU A 216 22.79 -20.00 3.50
N TRP A 217 23.87 -20.61 3.97
CA TRP A 217 24.37 -21.90 3.47
C TRP A 217 23.46 -23.07 3.81
N ASN A 218 22.55 -22.89 4.76
CA ASN A 218 21.59 -23.90 5.18
C ASN A 218 20.19 -23.70 4.57
N ASP A 219 20.00 -22.71 3.69
CA ASP A 219 18.73 -22.51 3.02
C ASP A 219 18.53 -23.58 1.93
N THR A 220 17.67 -24.55 2.21
CA THR A 220 17.35 -25.65 1.29
C THR A 220 16.26 -25.28 0.28
N ASP A 221 15.63 -24.12 0.44
CA ASP A 221 14.50 -23.69 -0.40
C ASP A 221 14.94 -23.01 -1.68
N VAL A 222 16.20 -22.57 -1.75
CA VAL A 222 16.73 -21.88 -2.94
C VAL A 222 17.85 -22.70 -3.54
N VAL A 223 17.55 -23.40 -4.62
CA VAL A 223 18.50 -24.27 -5.31
C VAL A 223 19.71 -23.45 -5.84
N ASN A 224 20.87 -23.64 -5.21
CA ASN A 224 22.17 -23.04 -5.58
C ASN A 224 22.27 -21.51 -5.43
N ASP A 225 21.56 -20.91 -4.50
CA ASP A 225 21.61 -19.46 -4.31
C ASP A 225 22.20 -19.13 -2.93
N TRP A 226 23.51 -18.91 -2.90
CA TRP A 226 24.31 -18.60 -1.70
C TRP A 226 24.71 -17.13 -1.64
N SER A 227 24.01 -16.29 -2.39
CA SER A 227 24.25 -14.86 -2.45
C SER A 227 23.25 -14.09 -1.60
N LEU A 228 23.65 -12.95 -1.10
CA LEU A 228 22.73 -12.02 -0.43
C LEU A 228 21.65 -11.52 -1.41
N ILE A 229 22.06 -11.24 -2.64
CA ILE A 229 21.20 -10.81 -3.74
C ILE A 229 21.53 -11.66 -4.96
N SER A 230 20.52 -12.29 -5.54
CA SER A 230 20.59 -13.04 -6.79
C SER A 230 19.76 -12.35 -7.86
N VAL A 231 20.40 -12.00 -8.97
CA VAL A 231 19.73 -11.36 -10.11
C VAL A 231 19.71 -12.31 -11.28
N ARG A 232 18.53 -12.58 -11.82
CA ARG A 232 18.29 -13.45 -12.99
C ARG A 232 17.63 -12.66 -14.11
N GLY A 233 17.70 -13.21 -15.33
CA GLY A 233 17.17 -12.56 -16.55
C GLY A 233 18.20 -11.63 -17.20
N ASN A 234 17.76 -10.88 -18.23
CA ASN A 234 18.61 -10.05 -19.07
C ASN A 234 18.45 -8.54 -18.79
N GLY A 235 17.96 -8.18 -17.63
CA GLY A 235 17.86 -6.80 -17.16
C GLY A 235 19.11 -6.34 -16.41
N THR A 236 19.12 -5.09 -16.01
CA THR A 236 20.20 -4.45 -15.25
C THR A 236 19.69 -3.97 -13.89
N LEU A 237 20.37 -4.41 -12.82
CA LEU A 237 20.20 -3.86 -11.48
C LEU A 237 21.40 -2.97 -11.14
N THR A 238 21.15 -1.73 -10.80
CA THR A 238 22.16 -0.80 -10.27
C THR A 238 21.96 -0.65 -8.76
N ILE A 239 23.00 -0.90 -7.97
CA ILE A 239 23.00 -0.66 -6.52
C ILE A 239 23.84 0.56 -6.23
N LYS A 240 23.32 1.52 -5.47
CA LYS A 240 24.01 2.75 -5.13
C LYS A 240 23.68 3.20 -3.71
N GLY A 241 24.38 4.24 -3.23
CA GLY A 241 24.07 4.95 -1.97
C GLY A 241 24.45 4.21 -0.70
N GLY A 242 25.41 3.24 -0.77
CA GLY A 242 25.98 2.56 0.39
C GLY A 242 27.17 3.28 0.95
#